data_675f5a045f14b059cd31bb28aa1b3463
#
_entry.id   675f5a045f14b059cd31bb28aa1b3463
#
_cell.length_a   1.000
_cell.length_b   1.000
_cell.length_c   1.000
_cell.angle_alpha   90.00
_cell.angle_beta   90.00
_cell.angle_gamma   90.00
#
_symmetry.space_group_name_H-M   'P 1'
#
loop_
_entity.id
_entity.type
_entity.pdbx_description
1 polymer ?
#
loop_
_entity_poly.entity_id
_entity_poly.type
_entity_poly.pdbx_seq_one_letter_code
_entity_poly.pdbx_strand_id
1 'polypeptide(L)'
;MKKIFVFLSLIVLATSCDWFVFDNQEFYNAQVEGKITDAKTGQPIQFAFPNTCKISIIEEGWTDKAGNPAEETQSWYVKCNGVYVNKLVWAAKYRMETKDQNFYPVSIPFELQRGANTVNFEVTPYCRVLDPQITFEDNKIVARFKVEVEDPAKTGTVDVALFGFTDRWVSDGNNNFDFDKVQKEGQLKKIKNADGTSVIELKIDPYNEKESGMQFAYKRNHFLRIGARAYGDANSSKRYNFSPVFKMSGDFSTVEEVTKWDEDL
;
A
#
# COMPACT_ATOMS: atom_id res chain seq x y z
N MET A 1 -9.14 12.15 -67.75
CA MET A 1 -8.44 11.03 -67.11
C MET A 1 -7.66 11.40 -65.85
N LYS A 2 -6.91 12.47 -65.77
CA LYS A 2 -6.17 12.88 -64.55
C LYS A 2 -7.05 13.15 -63.32
N LYS A 3 -8.27 13.70 -63.49
CA LYS A 3 -9.18 13.99 -62.36
C LYS A 3 -9.85 12.75 -61.75
N ILE A 4 -10.02 11.68 -62.54
CA ILE A 4 -10.58 10.40 -62.07
C ILE A 4 -9.55 9.64 -61.23
N PHE A 5 -8.28 9.72 -61.55
CA PHE A 5 -7.20 9.12 -60.75
C PHE A 5 -7.02 9.76 -59.38
N VAL A 6 -7.17 11.09 -59.31
CA VAL A 6 -7.10 11.81 -58.02
C VAL A 6 -8.28 11.46 -57.11
N PHE A 7 -9.48 11.27 -57.66
CA PHE A 7 -10.64 10.88 -56.87
C PHE A 7 -10.56 9.41 -56.39
N LEU A 8 -10.01 8.52 -57.22
CA LEU A 8 -9.80 7.13 -56.82
C LEU A 8 -8.73 7.00 -55.72
N SER A 9 -7.64 7.81 -55.76
CA SER A 9 -6.63 7.81 -54.73
C SER A 9 -7.13 8.39 -53.42
N LEU A 10 -8.06 9.36 -53.45
CA LEU A 10 -8.68 9.90 -52.20
C LEU A 10 -9.62 8.88 -51.54
N ILE A 11 -10.34 8.07 -52.30
CA ILE A 11 -11.21 7.02 -51.78
C ILE A 11 -10.38 5.90 -51.12
N VAL A 12 -9.25 5.51 -51.70
CA VAL A 12 -8.35 4.51 -51.12
C VAL A 12 -7.71 5.01 -49.82
N LEU A 13 -7.41 6.31 -49.69
CA LEU A 13 -6.91 6.92 -48.45
C LEU A 13 -7.99 7.01 -47.36
N ALA A 14 -9.26 7.20 -47.76
CA ALA A 14 -10.35 7.26 -46.78
C ALA A 14 -10.76 5.88 -46.23
N THR A 15 -10.50 4.80 -46.93
CA THR A 15 -10.81 3.42 -46.51
C THR A 15 -9.61 2.73 -45.82
N SER A 16 -8.43 3.37 -45.81
CA SER A 16 -7.23 2.75 -45.25
C SER A 16 -7.22 2.69 -43.69
N CYS A 17 -8.09 3.45 -43.04
CA CYS A 17 -8.15 3.42 -41.54
C CYS A 17 -8.84 2.16 -40.98
N ASP A 18 -9.74 1.51 -41.78
CA ASP A 18 -10.44 0.33 -41.26
C ASP A 18 -9.80 -1.00 -41.70
N TRP A 19 -8.82 -0.98 -42.63
CA TRP A 19 -8.21 -2.21 -43.14
C TRP A 19 -7.02 -2.73 -42.30
N PHE A 20 -6.52 -1.93 -41.39
CA PHE A 20 -5.48 -2.34 -40.45
C PHE A 20 -6.01 -2.24 -39.04
N VAL A 21 -7.00 -3.04 -38.68
CA VAL A 21 -7.28 -3.32 -37.26
C VAL A 21 -6.15 -4.25 -36.80
N PHE A 22 -5.05 -3.65 -36.32
CA PHE A 22 -3.92 -4.39 -35.77
C PHE A 22 -4.23 -5.00 -34.42
N ASP A 23 -5.28 -4.54 -33.77
CA ASP A 23 -5.74 -5.00 -32.47
C ASP A 23 -7.26 -5.16 -32.52
N ASN A 24 -7.73 -6.39 -32.42
CA ASN A 24 -9.15 -6.73 -32.32
C ASN A 24 -9.59 -6.88 -30.85
N GLN A 25 -8.77 -6.43 -29.90
CA GLN A 25 -9.15 -6.38 -28.49
C GLN A 25 -10.21 -5.32 -28.26
N GLU A 26 -11.29 -5.70 -27.57
CA GLU A 26 -12.25 -4.72 -27.07
C GLU A 26 -11.55 -3.76 -26.12
N PHE A 27 -11.93 -2.46 -26.14
CA PHE A 27 -11.50 -1.51 -25.13
C PHE A 27 -11.90 -1.99 -23.74
N TYR A 28 -11.17 -1.53 -22.72
CA TYR A 28 -11.54 -1.77 -21.34
C TYR A 28 -13.02 -1.48 -21.11
N ASN A 29 -13.74 -2.47 -20.60
CA ASN A 29 -15.19 -2.42 -20.51
C ASN A 29 -15.70 -2.55 -19.06
N ALA A 30 -14.78 -2.59 -18.11
CA ALA A 30 -15.06 -2.62 -16.69
C ALA A 30 -14.18 -1.64 -15.90
N GLN A 31 -14.61 -1.32 -14.73
CA GLN A 31 -13.84 -0.62 -13.71
C GLN A 31 -14.09 -1.26 -12.36
N VAL A 32 -13.13 -1.20 -11.47
CA VAL A 32 -13.24 -1.78 -10.13
C VAL A 32 -12.67 -0.83 -9.09
N GLU A 33 -13.34 -0.77 -7.97
CA GLU A 33 -12.87 -0.14 -6.74
C GLU A 33 -13.11 -1.07 -5.56
N GLY A 34 -12.36 -0.88 -4.48
CA GLY A 34 -12.55 -1.68 -3.30
C GLY A 34 -11.55 -1.37 -2.20
N LYS A 35 -11.65 -2.18 -1.15
CA LYS A 35 -10.79 -2.09 0.04
C LYS A 35 -10.19 -3.46 0.35
N ILE A 36 -8.99 -3.43 0.91
CA ILE A 36 -8.37 -4.61 1.52
C ILE A 36 -8.46 -4.43 3.03
N THR A 37 -9.15 -5.33 3.70
CA THR A 37 -9.45 -5.25 5.12
C THR A 37 -8.89 -6.44 5.89
N ASP A 38 -8.62 -6.23 7.16
CA ASP A 38 -8.26 -7.28 8.10
C ASP A 38 -9.51 -8.12 8.44
N ALA A 39 -9.45 -9.40 8.18
CA ALA A 39 -10.56 -10.34 8.42
C ALA A 39 -11.00 -10.41 9.90
N LYS A 40 -10.11 -10.09 10.85
CA LYS A 40 -10.43 -10.10 12.28
C LYS A 40 -11.13 -8.82 12.75
N THR A 41 -10.68 -7.66 12.25
CA THR A 41 -11.12 -6.37 12.79
C THR A 41 -12.05 -5.61 11.85
N GLY A 42 -12.10 -5.97 10.56
CA GLY A 42 -12.77 -5.24 9.50
C GLY A 42 -12.09 -3.90 9.14
N GLN A 43 -10.98 -3.56 9.79
CA GLN A 43 -10.26 -2.31 9.53
C GLN A 43 -9.43 -2.42 8.24
N PRO A 44 -9.25 -1.33 7.51
CA PRO A 44 -8.41 -1.34 6.32
C PRO A 44 -6.95 -1.69 6.65
N ILE A 45 -6.37 -2.59 5.86
CA ILE A 45 -4.93 -2.86 5.91
C ILE A 45 -4.18 -1.60 5.47
N GLN A 46 -3.17 -1.24 6.23
CA GLN A 46 -2.34 -0.09 5.94
C GLN A 46 -1.12 -0.50 5.12
N PHE A 47 -1.01 0.04 3.90
CA PHE A 47 0.06 -0.30 2.96
C PHE A 47 1.22 0.68 3.02
N ALA A 48 2.39 0.26 2.53
CA ALA A 48 3.59 1.08 2.41
C ALA A 48 3.93 1.37 0.96
N PHE A 49 4.24 2.62 0.65
CA PHE A 49 4.83 3.00 -0.63
C PHE A 49 6.37 3.10 -0.47
N PRO A 50 7.16 2.50 -1.37
CA PRO A 50 6.77 1.69 -2.54
C PRO A 50 6.62 0.19 -2.25
N ASN A 51 6.84 -0.27 -1.02
CA ASN A 51 7.15 -1.68 -0.72
C ASN A 51 5.96 -2.63 -0.84
N THR A 52 4.77 -2.25 -0.35
CA THR A 52 3.59 -3.12 -0.36
C THR A 52 2.40 -2.56 -1.14
N CYS A 53 2.55 -1.43 -1.81
CA CYS A 53 1.46 -0.75 -2.52
C CYS A 53 0.99 -1.44 -3.81
N LYS A 54 1.48 -2.62 -4.13
CA LYS A 54 1.09 -3.40 -5.31
C LYS A 54 0.54 -4.74 -4.89
N ILE A 55 -0.64 -5.08 -5.40
CA ILE A 55 -1.19 -6.45 -5.31
C ILE A 55 -1.12 -7.13 -6.66
N SER A 56 -0.88 -8.41 -6.66
CA SER A 56 -0.80 -9.25 -7.85
C SER A 56 -2.20 -9.78 -8.18
N ILE A 57 -2.66 -9.51 -9.39
CA ILE A 57 -3.95 -9.96 -9.91
C ILE A 57 -3.68 -10.78 -11.16
N ILE A 58 -4.20 -11.98 -11.19
CA ILE A 58 -4.11 -12.87 -12.34
C ILE A 58 -5.45 -12.84 -13.06
N GLU A 59 -5.45 -12.55 -14.34
CA GLU A 59 -6.61 -12.71 -15.21
C GLU A 59 -6.67 -14.15 -15.69
N GLU A 60 -7.81 -14.81 -15.50
CA GLU A 60 -7.98 -16.21 -15.81
C GLU A 60 -8.53 -16.44 -17.24
N GLY A 61 -8.23 -17.59 -17.80
CA GLY A 61 -8.75 -18.00 -19.10
C GLY A 61 -7.84 -17.69 -20.28
N TRP A 62 -6.67 -17.14 -20.05
CA TRP A 62 -5.66 -16.96 -21.08
C TRP A 62 -5.01 -18.28 -21.48
N THR A 63 -4.62 -18.38 -22.77
CA THR A 63 -3.84 -19.49 -23.29
C THR A 63 -2.64 -18.98 -24.05
N ASP A 64 -1.54 -19.72 -24.02
CA ASP A 64 -0.38 -19.46 -24.86
C ASP A 64 -0.66 -19.81 -26.35
N LYS A 65 0.31 -19.56 -27.21
CA LYS A 65 0.19 -19.87 -28.64
C LYS A 65 0.02 -21.38 -28.95
N ALA A 66 0.34 -22.24 -28.01
CA ALA A 66 0.18 -23.69 -28.11
C ALA A 66 -1.17 -24.17 -27.53
N GLY A 67 -1.98 -23.26 -26.98
CA GLY A 67 -3.26 -23.57 -26.35
C GLY A 67 -3.18 -24.04 -24.91
N ASN A 68 -2.01 -23.94 -24.25
CA ASN A 68 -1.90 -24.26 -22.84
C ASN A 68 -2.38 -23.09 -21.99
N PRO A 69 -2.97 -23.35 -20.81
CA PRO A 69 -3.32 -22.28 -19.87
C PRO A 69 -2.11 -21.38 -19.59
N ALA A 70 -2.30 -20.08 -19.70
CA ALA A 70 -1.31 -19.06 -19.40
C ALA A 70 -1.86 -18.13 -18.31
N GLU A 71 -0.97 -17.66 -17.44
CA GLU A 71 -1.31 -16.71 -16.38
C GLU A 71 -0.77 -15.33 -16.75
N GLU A 72 -1.68 -14.38 -16.98
CA GLU A 72 -1.32 -12.98 -17.20
C GLU A 72 -1.47 -12.22 -15.89
N THR A 73 -0.32 -11.85 -15.32
CA THR A 73 -0.28 -11.16 -14.03
C THR A 73 -0.28 -9.65 -14.22
N GLN A 74 -1.25 -9.00 -13.59
CA GLN A 74 -1.35 -7.55 -13.48
C GLN A 74 -0.95 -7.09 -12.08
N SER A 75 -0.38 -5.88 -11.99
CA SER A 75 -0.16 -5.22 -10.70
C SER A 75 -1.18 -4.10 -10.49
N TRP A 76 -2.03 -4.23 -9.48
CA TRP A 76 -2.92 -3.14 -9.09
C TRP A 76 -2.33 -2.38 -7.91
N TYR A 77 -2.45 -1.04 -7.96
CA TYR A 77 -1.93 -0.19 -6.91
C TYR A 77 -2.97 0.05 -5.83
N VAL A 78 -2.52 -0.08 -4.58
CA VAL A 78 -3.32 0.14 -3.38
C VAL A 78 -2.78 1.37 -2.66
N LYS A 79 -3.66 2.28 -2.26
CA LYS A 79 -3.31 3.44 -1.45
C LYS A 79 -2.90 2.99 -0.04
N CYS A 80 -2.19 3.86 0.69
CA CYS A 80 -1.73 3.53 2.05
C CYS A 80 -2.86 3.14 3.01
N ASN A 81 -4.07 3.60 2.79
CA ASN A 81 -5.26 3.30 3.57
C ASN A 81 -6.04 2.06 3.10
N GLY A 82 -5.46 1.22 2.27
CA GLY A 82 -6.07 -0.02 1.81
C GLY A 82 -7.09 0.12 0.66
N VAL A 83 -7.35 1.33 0.17
CA VAL A 83 -8.27 1.56 -0.95
C VAL A 83 -7.55 1.38 -2.27
N TYR A 84 -8.21 0.77 -3.24
CA TYR A 84 -7.72 0.68 -4.60
C TYR A 84 -8.81 1.02 -5.62
N VAL A 85 -8.39 1.51 -6.78
CA VAL A 85 -9.25 1.80 -7.93
C VAL A 85 -8.48 1.43 -9.19
N ASN A 86 -9.11 0.68 -10.09
CA ASN A 86 -8.63 0.45 -11.43
C ASN A 86 -9.77 0.67 -12.44
N LYS A 87 -9.60 1.65 -13.32
CA LYS A 87 -10.60 2.03 -14.33
C LYS A 87 -10.35 1.40 -15.68
N LEU A 88 -9.26 0.65 -15.83
CA LEU A 88 -8.79 0.10 -17.09
C LEU A 88 -8.65 -1.42 -16.95
N VAL A 89 -9.79 -2.11 -16.84
CA VAL A 89 -9.87 -3.57 -16.74
C VAL A 89 -10.95 -4.12 -17.68
N TRP A 90 -10.91 -5.40 -17.97
CA TRP A 90 -11.96 -6.09 -18.69
C TRP A 90 -12.92 -6.79 -17.73
N ALA A 91 -14.14 -7.03 -18.18
CA ALA A 91 -15.06 -7.94 -17.53
C ALA A 91 -14.57 -9.37 -17.77
N ALA A 92 -14.05 -10.01 -16.72
CA ALA A 92 -13.44 -11.33 -16.78
C ALA A 92 -13.39 -11.96 -15.39
N LYS A 93 -12.91 -13.19 -15.33
CA LYS A 93 -12.57 -13.87 -14.05
C LYS A 93 -11.14 -13.56 -13.70
N TYR A 94 -10.94 -13.30 -12.42
CA TYR A 94 -9.66 -12.90 -11.85
C TYR A 94 -9.37 -13.66 -10.56
N ARG A 95 -8.11 -13.64 -10.16
CA ARG A 95 -7.65 -14.16 -8.88
C ARG A 95 -6.62 -13.20 -8.30
N MET A 96 -6.86 -12.72 -7.07
CA MET A 96 -5.81 -12.04 -6.32
C MET A 96 -4.88 -13.09 -5.72
N GLU A 97 -3.61 -13.08 -6.13
CA GLU A 97 -2.59 -13.98 -5.61
C GLU A 97 -1.38 -13.18 -5.16
N THR A 98 -1.15 -13.13 -3.85
CA THR A 98 -0.07 -12.34 -3.26
C THR A 98 0.81 -13.17 -2.35
N LYS A 99 2.13 -12.97 -2.42
CA LYS A 99 3.11 -13.70 -1.60
C LYS A 99 3.99 -12.78 -0.75
N ASP A 100 4.24 -11.55 -1.20
CA ASP A 100 5.22 -10.63 -0.61
C ASP A 100 4.56 -9.37 -0.02
N GLN A 101 3.45 -9.56 0.67
CA GLN A 101 2.68 -8.51 1.30
C GLN A 101 2.89 -8.45 2.82
N ASN A 102 2.27 -7.48 3.47
CA ASN A 102 2.24 -7.36 4.93
C ASN A 102 1.10 -8.19 5.58
N PHE A 103 0.61 -9.18 4.86
CA PHE A 103 -0.37 -10.16 5.31
C PHE A 103 -0.03 -11.56 4.76
N TYR A 104 -0.64 -12.59 5.32
CA TYR A 104 -0.42 -13.96 4.89
C TYR A 104 -0.76 -14.15 3.41
N PRO A 105 -0.02 -15.01 2.68
CA PRO A 105 -0.31 -15.31 1.29
C PRO A 105 -1.76 -15.71 1.08
N VAL A 106 -2.36 -15.16 0.03
CA VAL A 106 -3.76 -15.43 -0.33
C VAL A 106 -3.88 -15.80 -1.81
N SER A 107 -4.95 -16.55 -2.11
CA SER A 107 -5.41 -16.83 -3.47
C SER A 107 -6.94 -16.70 -3.46
N ILE A 108 -7.45 -15.55 -3.89
CA ILE A 108 -8.88 -15.19 -3.80
C ILE A 108 -9.45 -14.98 -5.19
N PRO A 109 -10.32 -15.88 -5.70
CA PRO A 109 -10.99 -15.69 -6.98
C PRO A 109 -12.09 -14.62 -6.88
N PHE A 110 -12.29 -13.87 -7.97
CA PHE A 110 -13.39 -12.93 -8.13
C PHE A 110 -13.72 -12.73 -9.60
N GLU A 111 -14.84 -12.10 -9.89
CA GLU A 111 -15.29 -11.85 -11.26
C GLU A 111 -15.72 -10.39 -11.40
N LEU A 112 -15.35 -9.77 -12.50
CA LEU A 112 -15.78 -8.42 -12.88
C LEU A 112 -16.81 -8.49 -14.01
N GLN A 113 -17.91 -7.77 -13.80
CA GLN A 113 -18.93 -7.55 -14.82
C GLN A 113 -18.64 -6.27 -15.60
N ARG A 114 -19.23 -6.11 -16.77
CA ARG A 114 -19.15 -4.86 -17.54
C ARG A 114 -19.66 -3.68 -16.71
N GLY A 115 -18.94 -2.55 -16.74
CA GLY A 115 -19.26 -1.34 -16.00
C GLY A 115 -18.57 -1.26 -14.64
N ALA A 116 -19.23 -0.66 -13.67
CA ALA A 116 -18.69 -0.42 -12.33
C ALA A 116 -18.81 -1.65 -11.44
N ASN A 117 -17.74 -2.00 -10.75
CA ASN A 117 -17.69 -3.10 -9.80
C ASN A 117 -17.12 -2.61 -8.46
N THR A 118 -17.60 -3.20 -7.37
CA THR A 118 -17.00 -3.04 -6.04
C THR A 118 -16.56 -4.42 -5.54
N VAL A 119 -15.26 -4.60 -5.31
CA VAL A 119 -14.69 -5.85 -4.81
C VAL A 119 -13.86 -5.54 -3.58
N ASN A 120 -14.20 -6.14 -2.44
CA ASN A 120 -13.43 -6.03 -1.21
C ASN A 120 -12.71 -7.35 -0.93
N PHE A 121 -11.47 -7.26 -0.46
CA PHE A 121 -10.69 -8.43 -0.07
C PHE A 121 -10.47 -8.43 1.43
N GLU A 122 -10.72 -9.56 2.06
CA GLU A 122 -10.41 -9.81 3.46
C GLU A 122 -9.13 -10.62 3.56
N VAL A 123 -8.17 -10.12 4.32
CA VAL A 123 -6.84 -10.74 4.49
C VAL A 123 -6.43 -10.75 5.95
N THR A 124 -5.46 -11.57 6.29
CA THR A 124 -4.96 -11.70 7.66
C THR A 124 -3.56 -11.10 7.75
N PRO A 125 -3.35 -9.95 8.42
CA PRO A 125 -2.03 -9.34 8.59
C PRO A 125 -1.15 -10.18 9.52
N TYR A 126 0.16 -10.07 9.40
CA TYR A 126 1.10 -10.78 10.29
C TYR A 126 1.04 -10.27 11.73
N CYS A 127 0.83 -8.97 11.89
CA CYS A 127 0.60 -8.32 13.17
C CYS A 127 -0.24 -7.05 13.00
N ARG A 128 -0.74 -6.52 14.10
CA ARG A 128 -1.59 -5.32 14.15
C ARG A 128 -0.99 -4.28 15.07
N VAL A 129 -1.01 -3.03 14.64
CA VAL A 129 -0.77 -1.87 15.51
C VAL A 129 -2.13 -1.43 16.02
N LEU A 130 -2.34 -1.56 17.33
CA LEU A 130 -3.61 -1.26 18.00
C LEU A 130 -3.51 0.04 18.80
N ASP A 131 -4.60 0.78 18.87
CA ASP A 131 -4.75 2.02 19.64
C ASP A 131 -3.59 3.02 19.42
N PRO A 132 -3.18 3.32 18.18
CA PRO A 132 -2.04 4.19 17.92
C PRO A 132 -2.35 5.63 18.31
N GLN A 133 -1.45 6.23 19.07
CA GLN A 133 -1.48 7.64 19.46
C GLN A 133 -0.11 8.25 19.23
N ILE A 134 -0.06 9.44 18.64
CA ILE A 134 1.16 10.23 18.50
C ILE A 134 0.89 11.61 19.08
N THR A 135 1.76 12.05 19.97
CA THR A 135 1.67 13.33 20.65
C THR A 135 3.02 14.05 20.64
N PHE A 136 3.02 15.33 20.94
CA PHE A 136 4.23 16.08 21.24
C PHE A 136 4.17 16.52 22.69
N GLU A 137 5.05 16.01 23.51
CA GLU A 137 5.09 16.25 24.95
C GLU A 137 6.54 16.25 25.44
N ASP A 138 6.88 17.12 26.40
CA ASP A 138 8.22 17.28 26.95
C ASP A 138 9.30 17.48 25.87
N ASN A 139 8.99 18.26 24.84
CA ASN A 139 9.85 18.50 23.68
C ASN A 139 10.21 17.22 22.88
N LYS A 140 9.40 16.18 22.98
CA LYS A 140 9.59 14.91 22.23
C LYS A 140 8.34 14.53 21.47
N ILE A 141 8.54 13.91 20.33
CA ILE A 141 7.49 13.17 19.63
C ILE A 141 7.36 11.83 20.36
N VAL A 142 6.16 11.53 20.85
CA VAL A 142 5.88 10.33 21.63
C VAL A 142 4.80 9.53 20.91
N ALA A 143 5.10 8.27 20.57
CA ALA A 143 4.15 7.32 20.01
C ALA A 143 3.80 6.27 21.07
N ARG A 144 2.50 6.08 21.35
CA ARG A 144 1.97 5.05 22.25
C ARG A 144 1.00 4.16 21.48
N PHE A 145 1.15 2.86 21.64
CA PHE A 145 0.36 1.88 20.91
C PHE A 145 0.52 0.50 21.54
N LYS A 146 -0.27 -0.47 21.06
CA LYS A 146 -0.10 -1.88 21.37
C LYS A 146 0.20 -2.65 20.08
N VAL A 147 0.77 -3.85 20.20
CA VAL A 147 0.98 -4.74 19.06
C VAL A 147 0.44 -6.13 19.38
N GLU A 148 -0.32 -6.67 18.45
CA GLU A 148 -0.81 -8.04 18.48
C GLU A 148 -0.25 -8.80 17.26
N VAL A 149 0.38 -9.95 17.49
CA VAL A 149 0.76 -10.88 16.42
C VAL A 149 -0.40 -11.81 16.14
N GLU A 150 -0.60 -12.16 14.88
CA GLU A 150 -1.69 -13.10 14.50
C GLU A 150 -1.40 -14.52 14.97
N ASP A 151 -0.17 -14.99 14.78
CA ASP A 151 0.23 -16.35 15.17
C ASP A 151 1.48 -16.29 16.05
N PRO A 152 1.32 -16.29 17.40
CA PRO A 152 2.44 -16.26 18.32
C PRO A 152 3.36 -17.49 18.22
N ALA A 153 2.86 -18.63 17.73
CA ALA A 153 3.67 -19.83 17.56
C ALA A 153 4.68 -19.69 16.39
N LYS A 154 4.34 -18.87 15.40
CA LYS A 154 5.19 -18.61 14.23
C LYS A 154 5.97 -17.30 14.32
N THR A 155 5.72 -16.49 15.34
CA THR A 155 6.33 -15.17 15.51
C THR A 155 7.06 -15.05 16.82
N GLY A 156 8.37 -15.11 16.80
CA GLY A 156 9.17 -15.02 18.05
C GLY A 156 9.34 -13.61 18.57
N THR A 157 9.46 -12.63 17.70
CA THR A 157 9.66 -11.21 18.05
C THR A 157 9.04 -10.29 17.02
N VAL A 158 8.73 -9.07 17.46
CA VAL A 158 8.25 -7.97 16.60
C VAL A 158 9.18 -6.79 16.75
N ASP A 159 9.68 -6.26 15.64
CA ASP A 159 10.31 -4.94 15.62
C ASP A 159 9.21 -3.89 15.48
N VAL A 160 9.25 -2.87 16.33
CA VAL A 160 8.35 -1.72 16.25
C VAL A 160 9.18 -0.45 16.06
N ALA A 161 8.72 0.42 15.17
CA ALA A 161 9.43 1.63 14.82
C ALA A 161 8.48 2.79 14.55
N LEU A 162 8.95 4.01 14.85
CA LEU A 162 8.31 5.26 14.45
C LEU A 162 8.99 5.77 13.18
N PHE A 163 8.22 5.98 12.13
CA PHE A 163 8.65 6.52 10.85
C PHE A 163 8.21 7.97 10.74
N GLY A 164 9.04 8.80 10.12
CA GLY A 164 8.74 10.20 9.85
C GLY A 164 9.20 10.62 8.46
N PHE A 165 8.34 11.37 7.75
CA PHE A 165 8.61 11.87 6.43
C PHE A 165 7.96 13.23 6.19
N THR A 166 8.32 13.88 5.11
CA THR A 166 7.77 15.20 4.76
C THR A 166 6.49 15.11 3.93
N ASP A 167 6.04 13.90 3.63
CA ASP A 167 4.85 13.61 2.85
C ASP A 167 4.05 12.47 3.49
N ARG A 168 2.75 12.40 3.18
CA ARG A 168 1.82 11.36 3.64
C ARG A 168 2.20 9.92 3.23
N TRP A 169 3.11 9.74 2.28
CA TRP A 169 3.62 8.44 1.86
C TRP A 169 4.67 7.84 2.80
N VAL A 170 4.70 8.29 4.04
CA VAL A 170 5.62 7.82 5.08
C VAL A 170 5.53 6.31 5.30
N SER A 171 6.69 5.63 5.27
CA SER A 171 6.81 4.19 5.43
C SER A 171 8.28 3.78 5.62
N ASP A 172 8.55 2.49 5.67
CA ASP A 172 9.92 1.93 5.66
C ASP A 172 10.69 2.21 4.37
N GLY A 173 10.00 2.49 3.25
CA GLY A 173 10.61 2.92 1.99
C GLY A 173 10.74 4.44 1.85
N ASN A 174 9.97 5.21 2.60
CA ASN A 174 9.96 6.68 2.59
C ASN A 174 10.06 7.20 4.03
N ASN A 175 11.27 7.33 4.51
CA ASN A 175 11.54 7.71 5.90
C ASN A 175 12.80 8.57 5.98
N ASN A 176 12.72 9.65 6.73
CA ASN A 176 13.84 10.56 6.97
C ASN A 176 14.56 10.29 8.29
N PHE A 177 14.02 9.42 9.13
CA PHE A 177 14.70 9.01 10.36
C PHE A 177 15.86 8.07 10.03
N ASP A 178 17.02 8.33 10.61
CA ASP A 178 18.21 7.49 10.44
C ASP A 178 18.21 6.37 11.52
N PHE A 179 17.67 5.21 11.14
CA PHE A 179 17.58 4.06 12.05
C PHE A 179 18.94 3.55 12.54
N ASP A 180 20.02 3.71 11.78
CA ASP A 180 21.34 3.26 12.21
C ASP A 180 21.90 4.12 13.35
N LYS A 181 21.53 5.41 13.37
CA LYS A 181 21.92 6.33 14.43
C LYS A 181 20.96 6.29 15.63
N VAL A 182 19.70 5.98 15.41
CA VAL A 182 18.60 6.11 16.39
C VAL A 182 18.30 4.81 17.13
N GLN A 183 18.82 3.66 16.72
CA GLN A 183 18.63 2.38 17.42
C GLN A 183 18.94 2.42 18.93
N LYS A 184 19.70 3.41 19.38
CA LYS A 184 20.08 3.56 20.79
C LYS A 184 19.07 4.30 21.66
N GLU A 185 18.05 4.97 21.08
CA GLU A 185 17.29 6.01 21.80
C GLU A 185 15.76 5.87 21.82
N GLY A 186 15.21 4.68 21.54
CA GLY A 186 13.81 4.41 21.83
C GLY A 186 12.84 4.54 20.64
N GLN A 187 13.32 4.84 19.43
CA GLN A 187 12.49 4.89 18.23
C GLN A 187 12.26 3.51 17.58
N LEU A 188 13.18 2.58 17.80
CA LEU A 188 13.07 1.20 17.36
C LEU A 188 13.19 0.29 18.59
N LYS A 189 12.21 -0.57 18.79
CA LYS A 189 12.22 -1.58 19.87
C LYS A 189 11.93 -2.96 19.33
N LYS A 190 12.48 -3.95 20.00
CA LYS A 190 12.19 -5.36 19.76
C LYS A 190 11.30 -5.89 20.87
N ILE A 191 10.12 -6.33 20.54
CA ILE A 191 9.09 -6.78 21.47
C ILE A 191 9.00 -8.30 21.40
N LYS A 192 8.96 -8.94 22.55
CA LYS A 192 8.63 -10.36 22.70
C LYS A 192 7.19 -10.50 23.19
N ASN A 193 6.51 -11.56 22.78
CA ASN A 193 5.15 -11.85 23.21
C ASN A 193 4.18 -10.66 23.00
N ALA A 194 4.12 -10.17 21.76
CA ALA A 194 3.22 -9.09 21.38
C ALA A 194 1.76 -9.61 21.30
N ASP A 195 1.03 -9.56 22.40
CA ASP A 195 -0.31 -10.11 22.60
C ASP A 195 -1.43 -9.05 22.55
N GLY A 196 -1.11 -7.81 22.24
CA GLY A 196 -2.06 -6.71 22.15
C GLY A 196 -2.42 -6.06 23.50
N THR A 197 -1.83 -6.50 24.62
CA THR A 197 -2.20 -6.00 25.95
C THR A 197 -1.30 -4.88 26.45
N SER A 198 0.00 -4.99 26.23
CA SER A 198 1.00 -4.06 26.77
C SER A 198 1.12 -2.81 25.90
N VAL A 199 1.11 -1.64 26.53
CA VAL A 199 1.39 -0.36 25.88
C VAL A 199 2.89 -0.24 25.62
N ILE A 200 3.23 0.03 24.37
CA ILE A 200 4.59 0.31 23.91
C ILE A 200 4.72 1.81 23.72
N GLU A 201 5.82 2.37 24.16
CA GLU A 201 6.14 3.77 23.98
C GLU A 201 7.44 3.91 23.19
N LEU A 202 7.42 4.70 22.11
CA LEU A 202 8.58 5.14 21.36
C LEU A 202 8.70 6.66 21.50
N LYS A 203 9.93 7.16 21.64
CA LYS A 203 10.19 8.61 21.78
C LYS A 203 11.30 9.02 20.82
N ILE A 204 11.19 10.24 20.30
CA ILE A 204 12.23 10.87 19.50
C ILE A 204 12.32 12.36 19.85
N ASP A 205 13.54 12.86 20.00
CA ASP A 205 13.80 14.28 20.12
C ASP A 205 13.94 14.92 18.74
N PRO A 206 12.96 15.72 18.27
CA PRO A 206 13.02 16.33 16.95
C PRO A 206 14.09 17.40 16.82
N TYR A 207 14.60 17.93 17.94
CA TYR A 207 15.64 18.97 17.95
C TYR A 207 17.05 18.37 17.98
N ASN A 208 17.19 17.10 18.27
CA ASN A 208 18.46 16.41 18.22
C ASN A 208 18.67 15.76 16.85
N GLU A 209 19.42 16.43 15.97
CA GLU A 209 19.70 15.92 14.61
C GLU A 209 20.39 14.55 14.61
N LYS A 210 21.12 14.21 15.67
CA LYS A 210 21.77 12.90 15.80
C LYS A 210 20.76 11.80 16.13
N GLU A 211 19.66 12.14 16.79
CA GLU A 211 18.58 11.22 17.13
C GLU A 211 17.55 11.15 15.99
N SER A 212 17.09 12.29 15.52
CA SER A 212 16.00 12.34 14.55
C SER A 212 16.44 12.03 13.13
N GLY A 213 17.72 12.30 12.77
CA GLY A 213 18.15 12.25 11.37
C GLY A 213 17.34 13.18 10.46
N MET A 214 16.30 13.82 11.00
CA MET A 214 15.42 14.76 10.30
C MET A 214 15.74 16.19 10.71
N GLN A 215 15.69 17.06 9.71
CA GLN A 215 15.77 18.48 9.95
C GLN A 215 14.38 19.06 10.20
N PHE A 216 13.92 19.03 11.45
CA PHE A 216 12.70 19.72 11.87
C PHE A 216 12.85 21.26 11.92
N ALA A 217 14.03 21.76 11.58
CA ALA A 217 14.31 23.22 11.50
C ALA A 217 13.41 23.95 10.50
N TYR A 218 12.94 23.28 9.48
CA TYR A 218 12.02 23.85 8.52
C TYR A 218 10.59 23.74 9.05
N LYS A 219 10.00 24.77 9.60
CA LYS A 219 8.63 24.83 10.10
C LYS A 219 7.59 24.43 9.06
N ARG A 220 7.50 23.14 8.75
CA ARG A 220 6.55 22.51 7.84
C ARG A 220 5.89 21.31 8.48
N ASN A 221 4.77 20.90 7.91
CA ASN A 221 4.11 19.67 8.37
C ASN A 221 5.01 18.44 8.15
N HIS A 222 4.94 17.53 9.09
CA HIS A 222 5.59 16.22 9.02
C HIS A 222 4.54 15.13 9.14
N PHE A 223 4.79 14.01 8.51
CA PHE A 223 3.91 12.85 8.57
C PHE A 223 4.61 11.74 9.33
N LEU A 224 3.89 11.17 10.26
CA LEU A 224 4.41 10.17 11.20
C LEU A 224 3.60 8.90 11.09
N ARG A 225 4.24 7.75 11.30
CA ARG A 225 3.59 6.46 11.22
C ARG A 225 4.28 5.44 12.09
N ILE A 226 3.50 4.63 12.80
CA ILE A 226 4.02 3.52 13.60
C ILE A 226 4.01 2.28 12.73
N GLY A 227 5.11 1.53 12.69
CA GLY A 227 5.21 0.25 12.02
C GLY A 227 5.56 -0.87 12.98
N ALA A 228 4.99 -2.04 12.75
CA ALA A 228 5.32 -3.28 13.42
C ALA A 228 5.69 -4.35 12.40
N ARG A 229 6.79 -5.07 12.62
CA ARG A 229 7.28 -6.11 11.75
C ARG A 229 7.48 -7.40 12.52
N ALA A 230 6.60 -8.35 12.28
CA ALA A 230 6.68 -9.68 12.86
C ALA A 230 7.84 -10.46 12.23
N TYR A 231 8.67 -11.09 13.06
CA TYR A 231 9.71 -12.00 12.63
C TYR A 231 9.28 -13.45 12.81
N GLY A 232 9.41 -14.22 11.76
CA GLY A 232 9.10 -15.64 11.72
C GLY A 232 9.01 -16.11 10.28
N ASP A 233 8.87 -17.41 10.08
CA ASP A 233 8.82 -18.02 8.75
C ASP A 233 7.64 -17.53 7.92
N ALA A 234 6.58 -17.08 8.58
CA ALA A 234 5.39 -16.57 7.91
C ALA A 234 5.63 -15.23 7.18
N ASN A 235 6.50 -14.36 7.71
CA ASN A 235 6.83 -13.06 7.10
C ASN A 235 8.27 -13.09 6.54
N SER A 236 8.52 -13.96 5.58
CA SER A 236 9.84 -14.10 4.96
C SER A 236 10.32 -12.81 4.28
N SER A 237 9.39 -12.00 3.76
CA SER A 237 9.66 -10.71 3.12
C SER A 237 9.91 -9.58 4.11
N LYS A 238 9.75 -9.82 5.41
CA LYS A 238 9.99 -8.85 6.49
C LYS A 238 9.23 -7.53 6.30
N ARG A 239 7.98 -7.61 5.87
CA ARG A 239 7.12 -6.43 5.64
C ARG A 239 6.57 -5.88 6.94
N TYR A 240 6.44 -4.55 7.01
CA TYR A 240 5.80 -3.87 8.12
C TYR A 240 4.28 -3.82 7.96
N ASN A 241 3.57 -4.03 9.05
CA ASN A 241 2.20 -3.60 9.23
C ASN A 241 2.21 -2.23 9.90
N PHE A 242 1.35 -1.33 9.47
CA PHE A 242 1.40 0.07 9.87
C PHE A 242 0.13 0.53 10.60
N SER A 243 0.28 1.58 11.41
CA SER A 243 -0.83 2.42 11.83
C SER A 243 -1.37 3.26 10.67
N PRO A 244 -2.51 3.94 10.80
CA PRO A 244 -2.81 5.12 9.99
C PRO A 244 -1.67 6.14 10.01
N VAL A 245 -1.69 7.08 9.07
CA VAL A 245 -0.74 8.18 8.98
C VAL A 245 -1.22 9.33 9.86
N PHE A 246 -0.31 9.92 10.62
CA PHE A 246 -0.56 11.12 11.42
C PHE A 246 0.20 12.30 10.83
N LYS A 247 -0.49 13.44 10.70
CA LYS A 247 0.09 14.72 10.29
C LYS A 247 0.38 15.56 11.52
N MET A 248 1.60 15.99 11.68
CA MET A 248 2.06 16.88 12.73
C MET A 248 2.36 18.26 12.13
N SER A 249 1.82 19.33 12.74
CA SER A 249 2.09 20.71 12.31
C SER A 249 3.57 21.07 12.51
N GLY A 250 4.05 22.05 11.73
CA GLY A 250 5.44 22.47 11.77
C GLY A 250 5.88 23.16 13.06
N ASP A 251 4.94 23.58 13.90
CA ASP A 251 5.15 24.10 15.25
C ASP A 251 4.88 23.09 16.37
N PHE A 252 4.58 21.84 15.99
CA PHE A 252 4.23 20.71 16.85
C PHE A 252 2.95 20.91 17.71
N SER A 253 2.17 21.94 17.40
CA SER A 253 0.96 22.27 18.19
C SER A 253 -0.19 21.28 17.96
N THR A 254 -0.23 20.62 16.81
CA THR A 254 -1.28 19.68 16.46
C THR A 254 -0.72 18.39 15.88
N VAL A 255 -1.35 17.27 16.25
CA VAL A 255 -1.14 15.96 15.61
C VAL A 255 -2.52 15.38 15.33
N GLU A 256 -2.80 15.04 14.07
CA GLU A 256 -4.08 14.54 13.62
C GLU A 256 -3.92 13.36 12.66
N GLU A 257 -4.85 12.40 12.69
CA GLU A 257 -4.89 11.31 11.73
C GLU A 257 -5.28 11.82 10.34
N VAL A 258 -4.58 11.38 9.30
CA VAL A 258 -4.90 11.68 7.90
C VAL A 258 -6.06 10.80 7.45
N THR A 259 -7.27 11.32 7.51
CA THR A 259 -8.50 10.61 7.10
C THR A 259 -8.90 10.88 5.65
N LYS A 260 -8.47 12.00 5.07
CA LYS A 260 -8.80 12.44 3.72
C LYS A 260 -7.59 12.28 2.79
N TRP A 261 -7.67 11.30 1.90
CA TRP A 261 -6.58 10.95 0.99
C TRP A 261 -6.73 11.55 -0.41
N ASP A 262 -7.92 12.01 -0.77
CA ASP A 262 -8.28 12.42 -2.12
C ASP A 262 -8.46 13.95 -2.29
N GLU A 263 -8.44 14.74 -1.21
CA GLU A 263 -8.73 16.17 -1.26
C GLU A 263 -7.54 17.08 -1.65
N ASP A 264 -6.31 16.51 -1.76
CA ASP A 264 -5.10 17.28 -2.01
C ASP A 264 -4.29 16.78 -3.25
N LEU A 265 -4.98 16.25 -4.26
CA LEU A 265 -4.35 15.88 -5.54
C LEU A 265 -4.74 16.89 -6.63
#